data_e0e55920006da58619d95f1a0adf8f51
#
_entry.id   e0e55920006da58619d95f1a0adf8f51
#
_cell.length_a   1.000
_cell.length_b   1.000
_cell.length_c   1.000
_cell.angle_alpha   90.00
_cell.angle_beta   90.00
_cell.angle_gamma   90.00
#
_symmetry.space_group_name_H-M   'P 1'
#
loop_
_entity.id
_entity.type
_entity.pdbx_description
1 polymer ?
#
loop_
_entity_poly.entity_id
_entity_poly.type
_entity_poly.pdbx_seq_one_letter_code
_entity_poly.pdbx_strand_id
1 'polypeptide(L)'
;MNEPYWWWTDEQKRIAREVEEFVDENFEEAELYFWKQEFPWPLIEKVADKGYFGAGIPEEFGGMELGATGSCIVAEQLGRLYSVGHVFVVSMLAGLEQILKYATEEQKEKWLPKLAKGDELGAVCITEPFAGSDAANVMTTAEKDGDEWVINGKKRYITGAGVSDRYFIYAKTSNDLSDRKQYSHLTSFLVERGREGFSLEQINPLIGFDNVPNGYLSFRDVRIPDENRIGPVGKGWQVMMAGLNFERLVAGAVFIGVLKDIIRQLFHFTKRRVQFNRPTNRFQGNQNEIADIISMYRMGRQFTYYCAKEIDMGKEPMINSAITKMVISEYVRKAGTKAIQVMGGDGLTKFYPAERLMREGKVGEIVAGTTEIQKMIIYRFSSMLPDYNKPIKMRWNEEVNAPIISNRESQFKGLDVNEENMLKVIAHDYKVNPGLYMTVDDIREDIGTSRSKTRKIVKELEEKGLVVIHRSRDGDIKLIKASYEGLQQAFPKEYYEWFPDWYAEDDKF
;
A
#
# COMPACT_ATOMS: atom_id res chain seq x y z
N MET A 1 -14.75 -23.29 -7.97
CA MET A 1 -13.31 -23.36 -7.71
C MET A 1 -12.88 -22.39 -6.60
N ASN A 2 -13.64 -22.34 -5.55
CA ASN A 2 -13.26 -21.71 -4.29
C ASN A 2 -12.84 -22.81 -3.31
N GLU A 3 -11.84 -23.61 -3.68
CA GLU A 3 -11.32 -24.54 -2.71
C GLU A 3 -10.77 -23.72 -1.53
N PRO A 4 -11.33 -23.88 -0.34
CA PRO A 4 -10.80 -23.25 0.86
C PRO A 4 -9.36 -23.67 1.05
N TYR A 5 -8.51 -22.76 1.50
CA TYR A 5 -7.15 -23.13 1.83
C TYR A 5 -7.14 -24.14 2.98
N TRP A 6 -6.18 -25.05 3.01
CA TRP A 6 -6.06 -26.10 4.02
C TRP A 6 -5.86 -25.52 5.43
N TRP A 7 -5.35 -24.29 5.55
CA TRP A 7 -5.15 -23.58 6.82
C TRP A 7 -6.38 -22.80 7.32
N TRP A 8 -7.46 -22.75 6.55
CA TRP A 8 -8.70 -22.12 7.01
C TRP A 8 -9.37 -22.97 8.07
N THR A 9 -9.92 -22.31 9.09
CA THR A 9 -10.76 -22.97 10.08
C THR A 9 -12.03 -23.52 9.44
N ASP A 10 -12.69 -24.45 10.12
CA ASP A 10 -13.96 -24.99 9.61
C ASP A 10 -15.04 -23.92 9.57
N GLU A 11 -15.01 -22.96 10.50
CA GLU A 11 -15.89 -21.79 10.50
C GLU A 11 -15.62 -20.87 9.28
N GLN A 12 -14.37 -20.56 9.01
CA GLN A 12 -13.99 -19.78 7.81
C GLN A 12 -14.42 -20.50 6.51
N LYS A 13 -14.33 -21.83 6.45
CA LYS A 13 -14.82 -22.62 5.32
C LYS A 13 -16.34 -22.61 5.20
N ARG A 14 -17.06 -22.63 6.33
CA ARG A 14 -18.52 -22.52 6.38
C ARG A 14 -18.97 -21.17 5.84
N ILE A 15 -18.43 -20.07 6.40
CA ILE A 15 -18.73 -18.71 5.96
C ILE A 15 -18.41 -18.49 4.48
N ALA A 16 -17.30 -19.05 3.97
CA ALA A 16 -16.95 -18.93 2.56
C ALA A 16 -18.04 -19.50 1.63
N ARG A 17 -18.67 -20.61 2.02
CA ARG A 17 -19.79 -21.20 1.25
C ARG A 17 -21.05 -20.35 1.38
N GLU A 18 -21.41 -19.97 2.60
CA GLU A 18 -22.63 -19.18 2.87
C GLU A 18 -22.60 -17.83 2.14
N VAL A 19 -21.45 -17.13 2.14
CA VAL A 19 -21.32 -15.85 1.43
C VAL A 19 -21.32 -16.06 -0.09
N GLU A 20 -20.76 -17.17 -0.60
CA GLU A 20 -20.82 -17.49 -2.03
C GLU A 20 -22.28 -17.74 -2.47
N GLU A 21 -23.04 -18.52 -1.71
CA GLU A 21 -24.48 -18.76 -1.95
C GLU A 21 -25.27 -17.46 -1.89
N PHE A 22 -25.06 -16.65 -0.86
CA PHE A 22 -25.68 -15.33 -0.72
C PHE A 22 -25.42 -14.44 -1.95
N VAL A 23 -24.20 -14.41 -2.44
CA VAL A 23 -23.84 -13.60 -3.60
C VAL A 23 -24.51 -14.13 -4.87
N ASP A 24 -24.53 -15.44 -5.08
CA ASP A 24 -25.19 -16.04 -6.25
C ASP A 24 -26.69 -15.79 -6.26
N GLU A 25 -27.35 -15.79 -5.08
CA GLU A 25 -28.79 -15.48 -4.93
C GLU A 25 -29.11 -13.99 -5.18
N ASN A 26 -28.21 -13.08 -4.86
CA ASN A 26 -28.44 -11.64 -4.94
C ASN A 26 -27.77 -10.93 -6.13
N PHE A 27 -27.17 -11.70 -7.05
CA PHE A 27 -26.43 -11.13 -8.17
C PHE A 27 -27.32 -10.33 -9.15
N GLU A 28 -28.52 -10.85 -9.45
CA GLU A 28 -29.47 -10.15 -10.33
C GLU A 28 -29.94 -8.82 -9.73
N GLU A 29 -30.19 -8.79 -8.42
CA GLU A 29 -30.59 -7.56 -7.73
C GLU A 29 -29.47 -6.50 -7.77
N ALA A 30 -28.20 -6.91 -7.60
CA ALA A 30 -27.07 -6.00 -7.73
C ALA A 30 -26.94 -5.40 -9.14
N GLU A 31 -27.19 -6.22 -10.19
CA GLU A 31 -27.25 -5.73 -11.57
C GLU A 31 -28.39 -4.73 -11.77
N LEU A 32 -29.56 -4.94 -11.18
CA LEU A 32 -30.68 -4.00 -11.28
C LEU A 32 -30.32 -2.63 -10.66
N TYR A 33 -29.66 -2.61 -9.50
CA TYR A 33 -29.19 -1.36 -8.90
C TYR A 33 -28.14 -0.67 -9.76
N PHE A 34 -27.23 -1.41 -10.37
CA PHE A 34 -26.28 -0.83 -11.31
C PHE A 34 -26.98 -0.09 -12.46
N TRP A 35 -27.97 -0.72 -13.08
CA TRP A 35 -28.70 -0.10 -14.19
C TRP A 35 -29.58 1.08 -13.78
N LYS A 36 -30.14 1.06 -12.58
CA LYS A 36 -30.91 2.18 -12.01
C LYS A 36 -30.04 3.33 -11.56
N GLN A 37 -28.72 3.12 -11.41
CA GLN A 37 -27.77 4.09 -10.85
C GLN A 37 -28.19 4.53 -9.43
N GLU A 38 -28.69 3.60 -8.61
CA GLU A 38 -29.16 3.82 -7.25
C GLU A 38 -28.26 3.09 -6.25
N PHE A 39 -28.13 3.65 -5.04
CA PHE A 39 -27.42 3.00 -3.95
C PHE A 39 -28.22 1.76 -3.47
N PRO A 40 -27.60 0.58 -3.33
CA PRO A 40 -28.28 -0.69 -3.11
C PRO A 40 -28.64 -0.93 -1.63
N TRP A 41 -29.42 -0.06 -1.00
CA TRP A 41 -29.80 -0.17 0.42
C TRP A 41 -30.30 -1.55 0.80
N PRO A 42 -31.27 -2.19 0.09
CA PRO A 42 -31.77 -3.50 0.48
C PRO A 42 -30.69 -4.60 0.47
N LEU A 43 -29.71 -4.51 -0.41
CA LEU A 43 -28.58 -5.46 -0.40
C LEU A 43 -27.64 -5.23 0.78
N ILE A 44 -27.43 -3.96 1.16
CA ILE A 44 -26.62 -3.62 2.34
C ILE A 44 -27.31 -4.10 3.62
N GLU A 45 -28.64 -3.94 3.73
CA GLU A 45 -29.43 -4.48 4.84
C GLU A 45 -29.33 -6.02 4.92
N LYS A 46 -29.44 -6.72 3.79
CA LYS A 46 -29.24 -8.18 3.76
C LYS A 46 -27.82 -8.62 4.18
N VAL A 47 -26.79 -7.86 3.83
CA VAL A 47 -25.40 -8.11 4.29
C VAL A 47 -25.28 -7.91 5.80
N ALA A 48 -25.95 -6.88 6.32
CA ALA A 48 -26.04 -6.59 7.75
C ALA A 48 -26.79 -7.70 8.51
N ASP A 49 -27.96 -8.13 8.01
CA ASP A 49 -28.77 -9.23 8.60
C ASP A 49 -28.00 -10.56 8.69
N LYS A 50 -27.07 -10.80 7.75
CA LYS A 50 -26.16 -11.97 7.80
C LYS A 50 -24.99 -11.77 8.75
N GLY A 51 -24.82 -10.61 9.35
CA GLY A 51 -23.73 -10.27 10.26
C GLY A 51 -22.36 -10.13 9.57
N TYR A 52 -22.29 -10.05 8.24
CA TYR A 52 -21.01 -10.07 7.50
C TYR A 52 -20.13 -8.88 7.79
N PHE A 53 -20.68 -7.73 8.20
CA PHE A 53 -19.89 -6.58 8.66
C PHE A 53 -19.07 -6.91 9.91
N GLY A 54 -19.50 -7.89 10.71
CA GLY A 54 -18.82 -8.37 11.90
C GLY A 54 -17.70 -9.38 11.67
N ALA A 55 -17.38 -9.74 10.41
CA ALA A 55 -16.46 -10.85 10.11
C ALA A 55 -15.13 -10.80 10.86
N GLY A 56 -14.49 -9.63 10.97
CA GLY A 56 -13.20 -9.44 11.66
C GLY A 56 -13.34 -8.88 13.09
N ILE A 57 -14.56 -8.67 13.59
CA ILE A 57 -14.80 -8.11 14.91
C ILE A 57 -14.87 -9.24 15.95
N PRO A 58 -14.30 -9.09 17.17
CA PRO A 58 -14.40 -10.07 18.23
C PRO A 58 -15.86 -10.38 18.64
N GLU A 59 -16.10 -11.62 19.09
CA GLU A 59 -17.43 -12.06 19.52
C GLU A 59 -17.98 -11.24 20.69
N GLU A 60 -17.13 -10.79 21.60
CA GLU A 60 -17.51 -9.94 22.73
C GLU A 60 -18.18 -8.61 22.31
N PHE A 61 -17.89 -8.14 21.10
CA PHE A 61 -18.52 -6.95 20.49
C PHE A 61 -19.59 -7.31 19.45
N GLY A 62 -20.04 -8.58 19.41
CA GLY A 62 -21.09 -9.04 18.50
C GLY A 62 -20.60 -9.37 17.08
N GLY A 63 -19.32 -9.54 16.89
CA GLY A 63 -18.72 -9.97 15.62
C GLY A 63 -18.63 -11.49 15.48
N MET A 64 -17.98 -11.95 14.40
CA MET A 64 -17.78 -13.37 14.09
C MET A 64 -16.38 -13.91 14.47
N GLU A 65 -15.46 -13.04 14.90
CA GLU A 65 -14.09 -13.38 15.30
C GLU A 65 -13.28 -14.20 14.25
N LEU A 66 -13.55 -14.00 12.97
CA LEU A 66 -12.89 -14.73 11.88
C LEU A 66 -11.54 -14.12 11.46
N GLY A 67 -11.14 -13.02 12.08
CA GLY A 67 -9.88 -12.32 11.83
C GLY A 67 -9.81 -11.63 10.46
N ALA A 68 -8.59 -11.31 10.05
CA ALA A 68 -8.32 -10.71 8.75
C ALA A 68 -8.64 -11.68 7.60
N THR A 69 -8.38 -12.99 7.80
CA THR A 69 -8.75 -14.03 6.84
C THR A 69 -10.25 -14.05 6.60
N GLY A 70 -11.08 -14.00 7.65
CA GLY A 70 -12.54 -13.97 7.52
C GLY A 70 -13.04 -12.70 6.82
N SER A 71 -12.50 -11.55 7.17
CA SER A 71 -12.81 -10.29 6.48
C SER A 71 -12.50 -10.37 4.98
N CYS A 72 -11.36 -10.99 4.59
CA CYS A 72 -11.02 -11.21 3.19
C CYS A 72 -11.95 -12.22 2.49
N ILE A 73 -12.41 -13.26 3.19
CA ILE A 73 -13.37 -14.23 2.65
C ILE A 73 -14.68 -13.54 2.28
N VAL A 74 -15.23 -12.76 3.19
CA VAL A 74 -16.44 -11.99 2.95
C VAL A 74 -16.23 -10.97 1.83
N ALA A 75 -15.15 -10.21 1.87
CA ALA A 75 -14.81 -9.20 0.88
C ALA A 75 -14.63 -9.79 -0.53
N GLU A 76 -13.96 -10.94 -0.68
CA GLU A 76 -13.78 -11.64 -1.96
C GLU A 76 -15.12 -11.97 -2.61
N GLN A 77 -16.08 -12.45 -1.85
CA GLN A 77 -17.39 -12.79 -2.39
C GLN A 77 -18.24 -11.55 -2.67
N LEU A 78 -18.35 -10.61 -1.71
CA LEU A 78 -19.12 -9.39 -1.88
C LEU A 78 -18.59 -8.49 -3.01
N GLY A 79 -17.32 -8.59 -3.35
CA GLY A 79 -16.72 -7.92 -4.52
C GLY A 79 -17.39 -8.30 -5.84
N ARG A 80 -18.04 -9.46 -5.93
CA ARG A 80 -18.85 -9.90 -7.08
C ARG A 80 -20.20 -9.17 -7.17
N LEU A 81 -20.66 -8.56 -6.09
CA LEU A 81 -21.84 -7.69 -6.07
C LEU A 81 -21.47 -6.20 -6.24
N TYR A 82 -20.28 -5.92 -6.82
CA TYR A 82 -19.80 -4.60 -7.19
C TYR A 82 -19.83 -3.57 -6.04
N SER A 83 -20.79 -2.62 -6.08
CA SER A 83 -20.96 -1.57 -5.09
C SER A 83 -21.06 -2.09 -3.65
N VAL A 84 -21.68 -3.26 -3.45
CA VAL A 84 -21.80 -3.88 -2.13
C VAL A 84 -20.45 -4.22 -1.50
N GLY A 85 -19.53 -4.78 -2.30
CA GLY A 85 -18.16 -5.05 -1.85
C GLY A 85 -17.41 -3.78 -1.47
N HIS A 86 -17.58 -2.70 -2.23
CA HIS A 86 -16.95 -1.41 -1.91
C HIS A 86 -17.52 -0.77 -0.64
N VAL A 87 -18.84 -0.83 -0.45
CA VAL A 87 -19.50 -0.34 0.79
C VAL A 87 -19.02 -1.15 2.00
N PHE A 88 -18.93 -2.47 1.87
CA PHE A 88 -18.40 -3.34 2.93
C PHE A 88 -16.99 -2.90 3.34
N VAL A 89 -16.06 -2.77 2.38
CA VAL A 89 -14.69 -2.34 2.66
C VAL A 89 -14.66 -0.99 3.35
N VAL A 90 -15.33 0.02 2.79
CA VAL A 90 -15.30 1.39 3.33
C VAL A 90 -15.90 1.46 4.73
N SER A 91 -16.97 0.74 4.99
CA SER A 91 -17.62 0.71 6.32
C SER A 91 -16.73 0.01 7.36
N MET A 92 -16.09 -1.10 7.00
CA MET A 92 -15.10 -1.77 7.86
C MET A 92 -13.89 -0.86 8.16
N LEU A 93 -13.41 -0.13 7.16
CA LEU A 93 -12.25 0.74 7.29
C LEU A 93 -12.50 1.98 8.12
N ALA A 94 -13.74 2.43 8.19
CA ALA A 94 -14.12 3.59 8.97
C ALA A 94 -14.14 3.28 10.48
N GLY A 95 -13.16 2.50 10.94
CA GLY A 95 -12.94 2.36 12.36
C GLY A 95 -12.45 1.02 12.87
N LEU A 96 -12.55 -0.11 12.14
CA LEU A 96 -12.23 -1.42 12.72
C LEU A 96 -10.85 -1.48 13.38
N GLU A 97 -9.80 -1.42 12.61
CA GLU A 97 -8.43 -1.50 13.13
C GLU A 97 -8.06 -0.31 14.02
N GLN A 98 -8.58 0.87 13.70
CA GLN A 98 -8.36 2.07 14.47
C GLN A 98 -8.98 1.96 15.86
N ILE A 99 -10.22 1.48 15.96
CA ILE A 99 -10.93 1.30 17.22
C ILE A 99 -10.32 0.14 18.00
N LEU A 100 -10.08 -1.01 17.37
CA LEU A 100 -9.49 -2.17 18.05
C LEU A 100 -8.12 -1.85 18.70
N LYS A 101 -7.27 -1.07 18.01
CA LYS A 101 -5.89 -0.80 18.46
C LYS A 101 -5.73 0.45 19.33
N TYR A 102 -6.59 1.46 19.18
CA TYR A 102 -6.34 2.78 19.76
C TYR A 102 -7.50 3.34 20.60
N ALA A 103 -8.68 2.75 20.57
CA ALA A 103 -9.82 3.19 21.37
C ALA A 103 -9.73 2.66 22.81
N THR A 104 -10.41 3.35 23.75
CA THR A 104 -10.65 2.83 25.11
C THR A 104 -11.67 1.71 25.08
N GLU A 105 -11.77 0.93 26.16
CA GLU A 105 -12.76 -0.15 26.22
C GLU A 105 -14.21 0.39 26.09
N GLU A 106 -14.51 1.52 26.72
CA GLU A 106 -15.81 2.18 26.61
C GLU A 106 -16.11 2.60 25.16
N GLN A 107 -15.09 3.07 24.44
CA GLN A 107 -15.23 3.40 23.01
C GLN A 107 -15.43 2.14 22.16
N LYS A 108 -14.74 1.04 22.45
CA LYS A 108 -14.93 -0.24 21.77
C LYS A 108 -16.36 -0.76 21.97
N GLU A 109 -16.84 -0.77 23.23
CA GLU A 109 -18.20 -1.15 23.58
C GLU A 109 -19.26 -0.27 22.90
N LYS A 110 -18.97 1.02 22.70
CA LYS A 110 -19.87 1.96 22.02
C LYS A 110 -19.93 1.73 20.51
N TRP A 111 -18.79 1.52 19.85
CA TRP A 111 -18.69 1.61 18.40
C TRP A 111 -18.62 0.27 17.66
N LEU A 112 -17.94 -0.75 18.23
CA LEU A 112 -17.76 -2.02 17.53
C LEU A 112 -19.06 -2.81 17.33
N PRO A 113 -20.01 -2.85 18.30
CA PRO A 113 -21.30 -3.54 18.08
C PRO A 113 -22.12 -2.94 16.93
N LYS A 114 -22.11 -1.64 16.77
CA LYS A 114 -22.81 -0.95 15.67
C LYS A 114 -22.19 -1.26 14.31
N LEU A 115 -20.84 -1.33 14.27
CA LEU A 115 -20.11 -1.72 13.08
C LEU A 115 -20.37 -3.19 12.76
N ALA A 116 -20.34 -4.09 13.74
CA ALA A 116 -20.55 -5.54 13.56
C ALA A 116 -21.93 -5.86 12.98
N LYS A 117 -22.97 -5.16 13.46
CA LYS A 117 -24.35 -5.32 12.97
C LYS A 117 -24.60 -4.66 11.61
N GLY A 118 -23.75 -3.72 11.20
CA GLY A 118 -24.02 -2.89 10.03
C GLY A 118 -25.14 -1.87 10.21
N ASP A 119 -25.53 -1.59 11.48
CA ASP A 119 -26.57 -0.60 11.83
C ASP A 119 -26.16 0.82 11.40
N GLU A 120 -24.85 1.07 11.34
CA GLU A 120 -24.28 2.35 10.93
C GLU A 120 -23.15 2.12 9.93
N LEU A 121 -23.27 2.67 8.73
CA LEU A 121 -22.21 2.67 7.74
C LEU A 121 -21.13 3.71 8.09
N GLY A 122 -19.89 3.37 7.81
CA GLY A 122 -18.75 4.25 8.02
C GLY A 122 -18.15 4.81 6.72
N ALA A 123 -17.44 5.93 6.83
CA ALA A 123 -16.60 6.47 5.77
C ALA A 123 -15.27 6.98 6.33
N VAL A 124 -14.17 6.74 5.60
CA VAL A 124 -12.83 7.26 5.93
C VAL A 124 -12.59 8.59 5.23
N CYS A 125 -12.20 9.61 5.98
CA CYS A 125 -12.03 10.98 5.51
C CYS A 125 -10.59 11.48 5.70
N ILE A 126 -9.70 11.14 4.75
CA ILE A 126 -8.30 11.57 4.76
C ILE A 126 -8.09 12.72 3.78
N THR A 127 -8.37 12.47 2.50
CA THR A 127 -8.05 13.35 1.38
C THR A 127 -8.73 14.71 1.47
N GLU A 128 -7.99 15.75 1.12
CA GLU A 128 -8.46 17.14 1.06
C GLU A 128 -8.13 17.75 -0.31
N PRO A 129 -8.67 18.94 -0.66
CA PRO A 129 -8.38 19.60 -1.93
C PRO A 129 -6.88 19.75 -2.25
N PHE A 130 -6.04 19.91 -1.22
CA PHE A 130 -4.60 20.14 -1.34
C PHE A 130 -3.73 19.03 -0.76
N ALA A 131 -4.33 17.95 -0.21
CA ALA A 131 -3.63 16.84 0.43
C ALA A 131 -4.23 15.49 -0.02
N GLY A 132 -3.56 14.81 -0.95
CA GLY A 132 -3.88 13.45 -1.40
C GLY A 132 -2.79 12.46 -0.99
N SER A 133 -1.82 12.21 -1.89
CA SER A 133 -0.66 11.35 -1.57
C SER A 133 0.18 11.89 -0.41
N ASP A 134 0.19 13.21 -0.21
CA ASP A 134 0.78 13.87 0.94
C ASP A 134 -0.23 13.96 2.11
N ALA A 135 -0.66 12.80 2.59
CA ALA A 135 -1.70 12.69 3.62
C ALA A 135 -1.32 13.28 4.98
N ALA A 136 -0.03 13.51 5.24
CA ALA A 136 0.42 14.22 6.43
C ALA A 136 0.13 15.72 6.40
N ASN A 137 -0.15 16.29 5.23
CA ASN A 137 -0.39 17.73 5.03
C ASN A 137 -1.86 18.11 4.98
N VAL A 138 -2.75 17.35 5.62
CA VAL A 138 -4.16 17.74 5.78
C VAL A 138 -4.25 19.08 6.51
N MET A 139 -5.21 19.89 6.07
CA MET A 139 -5.43 21.27 6.55
C MET A 139 -6.62 21.38 7.49
N THR A 140 -7.54 20.41 7.51
CA THR A 140 -8.64 20.36 8.48
C THR A 140 -8.08 20.47 9.88
N THR A 141 -8.60 21.37 10.70
CA THR A 141 -8.18 21.61 12.08
C THR A 141 -9.19 21.06 13.07
N ALA A 142 -8.71 20.72 14.25
CA ALA A 142 -9.53 20.44 15.42
C ALA A 142 -8.94 21.17 16.62
N GLU A 143 -9.71 22.05 17.22
CA GLU A 143 -9.31 22.84 18.38
C GLU A 143 -10.10 22.42 19.62
N LYS A 144 -9.41 22.25 20.76
CA LYS A 144 -10.05 21.86 22.03
C LYS A 144 -10.79 23.07 22.63
N ASP A 145 -12.05 22.88 22.95
CA ASP A 145 -12.89 23.88 23.62
C ASP A 145 -13.67 23.20 24.77
N GLY A 146 -13.16 23.32 25.98
CA GLY A 146 -13.68 22.60 27.14
C GLY A 146 -13.59 21.07 26.96
N ASP A 147 -14.71 20.38 27.04
CA ASP A 147 -14.83 18.93 26.85
C ASP A 147 -15.13 18.53 25.40
N GLU A 148 -15.17 19.49 24.49
CA GLU A 148 -15.43 19.29 23.08
C GLU A 148 -14.24 19.62 22.18
N TRP A 149 -14.34 19.21 20.92
CA TRP A 149 -13.48 19.61 19.83
C TRP A 149 -14.27 20.34 18.76
N VAL A 150 -13.75 21.45 18.28
CA VAL A 150 -14.32 22.25 17.18
C VAL A 150 -13.53 21.95 15.91
N ILE A 151 -14.20 21.39 14.90
CA ILE A 151 -13.59 20.91 13.66
C ILE A 151 -13.94 21.85 12.54
N ASN A 152 -12.91 22.31 11.81
CA ASN A 152 -13.01 23.18 10.65
C ASN A 152 -12.19 22.66 9.48
N GLY A 153 -12.79 22.54 8.28
CA GLY A 153 -12.07 22.10 7.09
C GLY A 153 -12.94 21.46 6.04
N LYS A 154 -12.29 20.81 5.08
CA LYS A 154 -12.95 20.13 3.96
C LYS A 154 -12.28 18.79 3.67
N LYS A 155 -13.10 17.79 3.35
CA LYS A 155 -12.63 16.50 2.88
C LYS A 155 -13.13 16.23 1.47
N ARG A 156 -12.30 15.58 0.64
CA ARG A 156 -12.58 15.34 -0.77
C ARG A 156 -12.42 13.87 -1.13
N TYR A 157 -13.17 13.44 -2.14
CA TYR A 157 -13.16 12.06 -2.63
C TYR A 157 -13.55 11.02 -1.56
N ILE A 158 -14.52 11.39 -0.71
CA ILE A 158 -14.95 10.52 0.35
C ILE A 158 -16.00 9.54 -0.18
N THR A 159 -15.61 8.27 -0.22
CA THR A 159 -16.52 7.17 -0.59
C THR A 159 -17.51 6.92 0.55
N GLY A 160 -18.78 6.76 0.22
CA GLY A 160 -19.87 6.70 1.20
C GLY A 160 -20.38 8.08 1.65
N ALA A 161 -19.94 9.16 1.01
CA ALA A 161 -20.43 10.51 1.34
C ALA A 161 -21.93 10.62 1.15
N GLY A 162 -22.64 11.05 2.19
CA GLY A 162 -24.09 11.23 2.22
C GLY A 162 -24.90 9.98 2.57
N VAL A 163 -24.33 8.77 2.46
CA VAL A 163 -24.97 7.52 2.87
C VAL A 163 -24.43 6.97 4.18
N SER A 164 -23.16 7.27 4.52
CA SER A 164 -22.56 6.85 5.77
C SER A 164 -23.10 7.63 6.95
N ASP A 165 -23.18 6.96 8.10
CA ASP A 165 -23.66 7.52 9.37
C ASP A 165 -22.52 8.08 10.21
N ARG A 166 -21.31 7.54 10.02
CA ARG A 166 -20.07 7.91 10.73
C ARG A 166 -18.95 8.21 9.77
N TYR A 167 -18.22 9.27 10.08
CA TYR A 167 -17.07 9.74 9.29
C TYR A 167 -15.83 9.71 10.16
N PHE A 168 -14.88 8.82 9.85
CA PHE A 168 -13.61 8.75 10.53
C PHE A 168 -12.66 9.77 9.91
N ILE A 169 -12.39 10.87 10.63
CA ILE A 169 -11.61 11.99 10.11
C ILE A 169 -10.27 12.13 10.80
N TYR A 170 -9.33 12.73 10.10
CA TYR A 170 -8.02 13.13 10.61
C TYR A 170 -7.89 14.63 10.47
N ALA A 171 -7.59 15.30 11.59
CA ALA A 171 -7.49 16.75 11.68
C ALA A 171 -6.21 17.16 12.39
N LYS A 172 -5.71 18.33 12.03
CA LYS A 172 -4.53 18.94 12.64
C LYS A 172 -4.89 19.55 13.99
N THR A 173 -4.20 19.12 15.05
CA THR A 173 -4.37 19.61 16.42
C THR A 173 -3.14 20.38 16.92
N SER A 174 -2.04 20.41 16.13
CA SER A 174 -0.85 21.21 16.42
C SER A 174 -0.34 21.90 15.17
N ASN A 175 0.15 23.13 15.34
CA ASN A 175 0.85 23.90 14.29
C ASN A 175 2.37 23.90 14.49
N ASP A 176 2.89 23.22 15.53
CA ASP A 176 4.31 23.17 15.80
C ASP A 176 5.07 22.41 14.70
N LEU A 177 6.17 22.99 14.24
CA LEU A 177 7.03 22.36 13.22
C LEU A 177 7.74 21.11 13.76
N SER A 178 8.00 21.03 15.06
CA SER A 178 8.57 19.82 15.67
C SER A 178 7.59 18.65 15.62
N ASP A 179 6.31 18.89 15.95
CA ASP A 179 5.24 17.90 15.88
C ASP A 179 5.04 17.42 14.44
N ARG A 180 5.10 18.33 13.48
CA ARG A 180 4.99 17.97 12.05
C ARG A 180 6.15 17.05 11.60
N LYS A 181 7.38 17.32 12.03
CA LYS A 181 8.55 16.48 11.72
C LYS A 181 8.44 15.08 12.33
N GLN A 182 7.75 14.94 13.45
CA GLN A 182 7.55 13.67 14.18
C GLN A 182 6.23 12.97 13.82
N TYR A 183 5.43 13.54 12.90
CA TYR A 183 4.08 13.07 12.58
C TYR A 183 3.14 13.02 13.79
N SER A 184 3.31 13.96 14.76
CA SER A 184 2.50 14.07 15.98
C SER A 184 1.55 15.28 15.97
N HIS A 185 1.32 15.89 14.82
CA HIS A 185 0.44 17.05 14.65
C HIS A 185 -1.01 16.68 14.29
N LEU A 186 -1.30 15.40 14.03
CA LEU A 186 -2.63 14.91 13.64
C LEU A 186 -3.28 14.14 14.78
N THR A 187 -4.61 14.29 14.88
CA THR A 187 -5.48 13.51 15.77
C THR A 187 -6.65 12.97 14.95
N SER A 188 -7.22 11.85 15.38
CA SER A 188 -8.34 11.17 14.71
C SER A 188 -9.63 11.28 15.50
N PHE A 189 -10.75 11.41 14.80
CA PHE A 189 -12.06 11.63 15.38
C PHE A 189 -13.14 10.87 14.60
N LEU A 190 -14.21 10.49 15.30
CA LEU A 190 -15.48 10.04 14.70
C LEU A 190 -16.49 11.18 14.72
N VAL A 191 -17.01 11.51 13.54
CA VAL A 191 -18.05 12.53 13.37
C VAL A 191 -19.33 11.87 12.87
N GLU A 192 -20.44 12.00 13.60
CA GLU A 192 -21.72 11.47 13.18
C GLU A 192 -22.37 12.37 12.12
N ARG A 193 -23.09 11.75 11.20
CA ARG A 193 -23.94 12.48 10.24
C ARG A 193 -25.00 13.32 10.99
N GLY A 194 -25.30 14.49 10.45
CA GLY A 194 -26.33 15.38 11.00
C GLY A 194 -25.85 16.32 12.10
N ARG A 195 -24.54 16.30 12.46
CA ARG A 195 -23.98 17.32 13.35
C ARG A 195 -24.09 18.70 12.71
N GLU A 196 -24.43 19.72 13.51
CA GLU A 196 -24.48 21.11 13.06
C GLU A 196 -23.12 21.52 12.46
N GLY A 197 -23.14 22.22 11.34
CA GLY A 197 -21.95 22.63 10.60
C GLY A 197 -21.33 21.55 9.70
N PHE A 198 -21.78 20.29 9.77
CA PHE A 198 -21.37 19.23 8.86
C PHE A 198 -22.28 19.16 7.63
N SER A 199 -21.70 19.18 6.44
CA SER A 199 -22.47 19.13 5.19
C SER A 199 -21.77 18.36 4.08
N LEU A 200 -22.59 17.71 3.23
CA LEU A 200 -22.19 17.21 1.92
C LEU A 200 -22.33 18.34 0.90
N GLU A 201 -21.20 18.80 0.34
CA GLU A 201 -21.21 19.90 -0.64
C GLU A 201 -21.48 19.42 -2.08
N GLN A 202 -20.94 18.26 -2.45
CA GLN A 202 -21.00 17.74 -3.83
C GLN A 202 -20.78 16.25 -3.88
N ILE A 203 -21.44 15.57 -4.82
CA ILE A 203 -21.10 14.20 -5.26
C ILE A 203 -20.26 14.27 -6.51
N ASN A 204 -19.17 13.50 -6.53
CA ASN A 204 -18.25 13.40 -7.66
C ASN A 204 -18.70 12.30 -8.62
N PRO A 205 -18.89 12.55 -9.91
CA PRO A 205 -19.05 11.47 -10.89
C PRO A 205 -17.69 10.82 -11.15
N LEU A 206 -17.54 9.57 -10.69
CA LEU A 206 -16.32 8.79 -10.90
C LEU A 206 -16.42 7.92 -12.17
N ILE A 207 -15.29 7.45 -12.70
CA ILE A 207 -15.25 6.52 -13.82
C ILE A 207 -15.64 5.08 -13.44
N GLY A 208 -15.63 4.75 -12.16
CA GLY A 208 -15.98 3.43 -11.57
C GLY A 208 -16.45 3.63 -10.16
N PHE A 209 -16.69 2.54 -9.42
CA PHE A 209 -17.43 2.52 -8.17
C PHE A 209 -18.86 3.04 -8.39
N ASP A 210 -19.44 2.57 -9.51
CA ASP A 210 -20.81 2.90 -9.87
C ASP A 210 -21.75 2.63 -8.68
N ASN A 211 -22.70 3.52 -8.42
CA ASN A 211 -23.68 3.46 -7.35
C ASN A 211 -23.16 3.65 -5.92
N VAL A 212 -21.85 3.86 -5.72
CA VAL A 212 -21.32 4.25 -4.43
C VAL A 212 -21.03 5.75 -4.44
N PRO A 213 -21.76 6.57 -3.68
CA PRO A 213 -21.53 8.00 -3.70
C PRO A 213 -20.12 8.34 -3.20
N ASN A 214 -19.47 9.23 -3.91
CA ASN A 214 -18.17 9.79 -3.55
C ASN A 214 -18.26 11.30 -3.56
N GLY A 215 -17.86 11.97 -2.47
CA GLY A 215 -18.19 13.39 -2.37
C GLY A 215 -17.19 14.27 -1.67
N TYR A 216 -17.57 15.56 -1.64
CA TYR A 216 -16.94 16.61 -0.85
C TYR A 216 -17.73 16.80 0.44
N LEU A 217 -17.01 16.86 1.55
CA LEU A 217 -17.56 17.16 2.87
C LEU A 217 -16.97 18.47 3.38
N SER A 218 -17.82 19.26 4.07
CA SER A 218 -17.44 20.49 4.74
C SER A 218 -17.74 20.43 6.22
N PHE A 219 -16.83 20.94 7.01
CA PHE A 219 -16.91 21.07 8.46
C PHE A 219 -16.73 22.53 8.81
N ARG A 220 -17.75 23.16 9.40
CA ARG A 220 -17.76 24.56 9.81
C ARG A 220 -18.20 24.63 11.27
N ASP A 221 -17.23 24.81 12.15
CA ASP A 221 -17.42 24.81 13.59
C ASP A 221 -18.18 23.57 14.13
N VAL A 222 -17.89 22.41 13.54
CA VAL A 222 -18.51 21.14 13.94
C VAL A 222 -18.01 20.74 15.31
N ARG A 223 -18.94 20.70 16.29
CA ARG A 223 -18.63 20.32 17.66
C ARG A 223 -18.83 18.84 17.89
N ILE A 224 -17.83 18.19 18.48
CA ILE A 224 -17.87 16.79 18.89
C ILE A 224 -17.31 16.63 20.30
N PRO A 225 -17.85 15.71 21.11
CA PRO A 225 -17.32 15.44 22.45
C PRO A 225 -15.95 14.74 22.37
N ASP A 226 -15.14 14.89 23.42
CA ASP A 226 -13.81 14.25 23.47
C ASP A 226 -13.88 12.72 23.39
N GLU A 227 -14.98 12.11 23.80
CA GLU A 227 -15.21 10.67 23.67
C GLU A 227 -15.26 10.17 22.22
N ASN A 228 -15.43 11.05 21.24
CA ASN A 228 -15.36 10.72 19.82
C ASN A 228 -13.95 10.80 19.26
N ARG A 229 -12.97 11.20 20.06
CA ARG A 229 -11.55 11.17 19.69
C ARG A 229 -11.02 9.74 19.86
N ILE A 230 -10.52 9.15 18.78
CA ILE A 230 -9.98 7.80 18.79
C ILE A 230 -8.46 7.86 18.90
N GLY A 231 -7.92 7.31 19.98
CA GLY A 231 -6.51 7.35 20.32
C GLY A 231 -6.04 8.67 20.96
N PRO A 232 -4.79 8.74 21.42
CA PRO A 232 -4.23 9.95 22.04
C PRO A 232 -4.10 11.12 21.07
N VAL A 233 -4.15 12.35 21.60
CA VAL A 233 -3.85 13.55 20.82
C VAL A 233 -2.44 13.44 20.21
N GLY A 234 -2.28 13.82 18.96
CA GLY A 234 -1.02 13.72 18.23
C GLY A 234 -0.70 12.32 17.68
N LYS A 235 -1.56 11.32 17.85
CA LYS A 235 -1.37 9.96 17.32
C LYS A 235 -2.19 9.66 16.05
N GLY A 236 -2.85 10.66 15.48
CA GLY A 236 -3.70 10.48 14.29
C GLY A 236 -2.97 9.87 13.09
N TRP A 237 -1.68 10.15 12.90
CA TRP A 237 -0.89 9.52 11.84
C TRP A 237 -0.74 8.01 12.03
N GLN A 238 -0.43 7.56 13.25
CA GLN A 238 -0.30 6.14 13.57
C GLN A 238 -1.64 5.40 13.44
N VAL A 239 -2.72 6.03 13.90
CA VAL A 239 -4.09 5.53 13.76
C VAL A 239 -4.46 5.39 12.28
N MET A 240 -4.13 6.40 11.46
CA MET A 240 -4.35 6.37 10.00
C MET A 240 -3.61 5.21 9.33
N MET A 241 -2.35 5.00 9.66
CA MET A 241 -1.52 3.96 9.06
C MET A 241 -2.03 2.56 9.41
N ALA A 242 -2.49 2.33 10.65
CA ALA A 242 -3.08 1.05 11.06
C ALA A 242 -4.31 0.71 10.21
N GLY A 243 -5.25 1.65 10.07
CA GLY A 243 -6.43 1.47 9.21
C GLY A 243 -6.07 1.21 7.76
N LEU A 244 -5.17 2.03 7.17
CA LEU A 244 -4.78 1.90 5.77
C LEU A 244 -4.09 0.57 5.44
N ASN A 245 -3.34 -0.03 6.36
CA ASN A 245 -2.70 -1.33 6.13
C ASN A 245 -3.74 -2.45 5.99
N PHE A 246 -4.75 -2.45 6.85
CA PHE A 246 -5.87 -3.40 6.78
C PHE A 246 -6.75 -3.15 5.55
N GLU A 247 -7.04 -1.88 5.26
CA GLU A 247 -7.77 -1.46 4.05
C GLU A 247 -7.17 -2.05 2.77
N ARG A 248 -5.88 -1.87 2.57
CA ARG A 248 -5.17 -2.35 1.39
C ARG A 248 -5.36 -3.84 1.18
N LEU A 249 -5.35 -4.61 2.26
CA LEU A 249 -5.57 -6.05 2.21
C LEU A 249 -7.02 -6.38 1.81
N VAL A 250 -8.00 -5.84 2.51
CA VAL A 250 -9.43 -6.16 2.30
C VAL A 250 -9.92 -5.65 0.94
N ALA A 251 -9.46 -4.47 0.51
CA ALA A 251 -9.70 -3.98 -0.85
C ALA A 251 -9.09 -4.91 -1.92
N GLY A 252 -7.89 -5.46 -1.66
CA GLY A 252 -7.31 -6.51 -2.51
C GLY A 252 -8.23 -7.73 -2.64
N ALA A 253 -8.83 -8.17 -1.54
CA ALA A 253 -9.75 -9.31 -1.54
C ALA A 253 -11.03 -9.03 -2.37
N VAL A 254 -11.62 -7.83 -2.29
CA VAL A 254 -12.73 -7.42 -3.17
C VAL A 254 -12.35 -7.58 -4.65
N PHE A 255 -11.18 -7.10 -5.02
CA PHE A 255 -10.70 -7.19 -6.41
C PHE A 255 -10.38 -8.63 -6.85
N ILE A 256 -10.06 -9.55 -5.95
CA ILE A 256 -9.98 -10.99 -6.26
C ILE A 256 -11.35 -11.52 -6.68
N GLY A 257 -12.44 -11.14 -6.00
CA GLY A 257 -13.81 -11.46 -6.40
C GLY A 257 -14.14 -10.96 -7.82
N VAL A 258 -13.75 -9.71 -8.11
CA VAL A 258 -13.89 -9.12 -9.45
C VAL A 258 -13.14 -9.93 -10.51
N LEU A 259 -11.90 -10.36 -10.26
CA LEU A 259 -11.14 -11.22 -11.19
C LEU A 259 -11.84 -12.56 -11.44
N LYS A 260 -12.42 -13.16 -10.40
CA LYS A 260 -13.19 -14.41 -10.50
C LYS A 260 -14.39 -14.23 -11.46
N ASP A 261 -15.09 -13.13 -11.34
CA ASP A 261 -16.24 -12.84 -12.21
C ASP A 261 -15.83 -12.60 -13.67
N ILE A 262 -14.75 -11.91 -13.93
CA ILE A 262 -14.19 -11.76 -15.28
C ILE A 262 -13.96 -13.14 -15.91
N ILE A 263 -13.35 -14.07 -15.19
CA ILE A 263 -13.09 -15.44 -15.68
C ILE A 263 -14.39 -16.16 -15.99
N ARG A 264 -15.40 -16.09 -15.09
CA ARG A 264 -16.72 -16.72 -15.31
C ARG A 264 -17.39 -16.19 -16.56
N GLN A 265 -17.40 -14.87 -16.74
CA GLN A 265 -17.99 -14.23 -17.93
C GLN A 265 -17.29 -14.66 -19.22
N LEU A 266 -15.96 -14.68 -19.24
CA LEU A 266 -15.19 -15.09 -20.42
C LEU A 266 -15.44 -16.54 -20.81
N PHE A 267 -15.49 -17.46 -19.85
CA PHE A 267 -15.83 -18.85 -20.14
C PHE A 267 -17.27 -19.00 -20.65
N HIS A 268 -18.21 -18.25 -20.07
CA HIS A 268 -19.60 -18.28 -20.53
C HIS A 268 -19.73 -17.73 -21.95
N PHE A 269 -19.14 -16.56 -22.22
CA PHE A 269 -19.20 -15.90 -23.51
C PHE A 269 -18.51 -16.72 -24.61
N THR A 270 -17.25 -17.11 -24.40
CA THR A 270 -16.44 -17.74 -25.44
C THR A 270 -16.89 -19.13 -25.82
N LYS A 271 -17.60 -19.86 -24.95
CA LYS A 271 -18.24 -21.16 -25.28
C LYS A 271 -19.45 -21.01 -26.22
N ARG A 272 -20.09 -19.84 -26.21
CA ARG A 272 -21.33 -19.56 -26.95
C ARG A 272 -21.14 -18.70 -28.19
N ARG A 273 -20.18 -17.78 -28.17
CA ARG A 273 -19.88 -16.93 -29.30
C ARG A 273 -19.21 -17.74 -30.40
N VAL A 274 -19.83 -17.78 -31.59
CA VAL A 274 -19.32 -18.51 -32.76
C VAL A 274 -18.76 -17.51 -33.77
N GLN A 275 -17.53 -17.75 -34.23
CA GLN A 275 -16.90 -17.07 -35.35
C GLN A 275 -16.09 -18.09 -36.16
N PHE A 276 -16.00 -17.91 -37.48
CA PHE A 276 -15.33 -18.86 -38.37
C PHE A 276 -15.82 -20.31 -38.16
N ASN A 277 -17.15 -20.46 -37.99
CA ASN A 277 -17.88 -21.71 -37.79
C ASN A 277 -17.49 -22.55 -36.56
N ARG A 278 -16.90 -21.91 -35.54
CA ARG A 278 -16.57 -22.58 -34.27
C ARG A 278 -16.67 -21.64 -33.08
N PRO A 279 -16.91 -22.15 -31.86
CA PRO A 279 -16.88 -21.33 -30.63
C PRO A 279 -15.52 -20.63 -30.44
N THR A 280 -15.56 -19.37 -29.96
CA THR A 280 -14.36 -18.55 -29.87
C THR A 280 -13.36 -19.05 -28.81
N ASN A 281 -13.76 -19.89 -27.86
CA ASN A 281 -12.86 -20.59 -26.94
C ASN A 281 -11.95 -21.63 -27.62
N ARG A 282 -12.18 -21.92 -28.91
CA ARG A 282 -11.33 -22.83 -29.72
C ARG A 282 -10.16 -22.10 -30.38
N PHE A 283 -10.08 -20.78 -30.26
CA PHE A 283 -8.96 -20.01 -30.78
C PHE A 283 -7.87 -19.86 -29.70
N GLN A 284 -6.65 -20.25 -30.04
CA GLN A 284 -5.51 -20.23 -29.11
C GLN A 284 -5.25 -18.82 -28.55
N GLY A 285 -5.44 -17.76 -29.36
CA GLY A 285 -5.32 -16.38 -28.89
C GLY A 285 -6.23 -16.10 -27.69
N ASN A 286 -7.52 -16.48 -27.76
CA ASN A 286 -8.45 -16.32 -26.65
C ASN A 286 -8.08 -17.19 -25.43
N GLN A 287 -7.60 -18.43 -25.69
CA GLN A 287 -7.15 -19.32 -24.62
C GLN A 287 -5.96 -18.72 -23.85
N ASN A 288 -5.01 -18.12 -24.55
CA ASN A 288 -3.84 -17.46 -23.94
C ASN A 288 -4.29 -16.29 -23.05
N GLU A 289 -5.16 -15.40 -23.55
CA GLU A 289 -5.68 -14.27 -22.78
C GLU A 289 -6.41 -14.73 -21.51
N ILE A 290 -7.24 -15.77 -21.59
CA ILE A 290 -7.95 -16.32 -20.44
C ILE A 290 -6.99 -16.99 -19.46
N ALA A 291 -5.94 -17.69 -19.94
CA ALA A 291 -4.93 -18.31 -19.11
C ALA A 291 -4.13 -17.27 -18.31
N ASP A 292 -3.78 -16.13 -18.91
CA ASP A 292 -3.16 -15.01 -18.23
C ASP A 292 -4.04 -14.50 -17.08
N ILE A 293 -5.34 -14.29 -17.33
CA ILE A 293 -6.29 -13.79 -16.32
C ILE A 293 -6.42 -14.82 -15.17
N ILE A 294 -6.50 -16.11 -15.49
CA ILE A 294 -6.53 -17.18 -14.46
C ILE A 294 -5.26 -17.16 -13.62
N SER A 295 -4.10 -16.95 -14.25
CA SER A 295 -2.83 -16.85 -13.53
C SER A 295 -2.79 -15.64 -12.59
N MET A 296 -3.25 -14.47 -13.04
CA MET A 296 -3.40 -13.27 -12.20
C MET A 296 -4.31 -13.54 -10.99
N TYR A 297 -5.47 -14.15 -11.22
CA TYR A 297 -6.40 -14.51 -10.16
C TYR A 297 -5.78 -15.44 -9.12
N ARG A 298 -5.17 -16.55 -9.58
CA ARG A 298 -4.60 -17.55 -8.66
C ARG A 298 -3.42 -17.01 -7.84
N MET A 299 -2.50 -16.30 -8.50
CA MET A 299 -1.35 -15.70 -7.81
C MET A 299 -1.80 -14.60 -6.84
N GLY A 300 -2.69 -13.72 -7.29
CA GLY A 300 -3.23 -12.64 -6.46
C GLY A 300 -3.98 -13.18 -5.25
N ARG A 301 -4.85 -14.16 -5.44
CA ARG A 301 -5.61 -14.79 -4.36
C ARG A 301 -4.68 -15.43 -3.32
N GLN A 302 -3.70 -16.21 -3.77
CA GLN A 302 -2.73 -16.83 -2.89
C GLN A 302 -2.00 -15.80 -2.02
N PHE A 303 -1.52 -14.72 -2.63
CA PHE A 303 -0.78 -13.69 -1.90
C PHE A 303 -1.66 -12.90 -0.93
N THR A 304 -2.90 -12.59 -1.32
CA THR A 304 -3.88 -11.91 -0.46
C THR A 304 -4.12 -12.72 0.82
N TYR A 305 -4.40 -14.01 0.70
CA TYR A 305 -4.64 -14.87 1.87
C TYR A 305 -3.38 -15.17 2.68
N TYR A 306 -2.22 -15.19 2.06
CA TYR A 306 -0.95 -15.23 2.77
C TYR A 306 -0.79 -13.98 3.67
N CYS A 307 -1.04 -12.80 3.13
CA CYS A 307 -0.99 -11.54 3.88
C CYS A 307 -2.05 -11.51 5.02
N ALA A 308 -3.28 -11.97 4.75
CA ALA A 308 -4.31 -12.09 5.77
C ALA A 308 -3.89 -12.99 6.93
N LYS A 309 -3.29 -14.15 6.61
CA LYS A 309 -2.77 -15.07 7.62
C LYS A 309 -1.65 -14.48 8.47
N GLU A 310 -0.79 -13.66 7.89
CA GLU A 310 0.25 -12.95 8.65
C GLU A 310 -0.36 -12.01 9.69
N ILE A 311 -1.44 -11.27 9.32
CA ILE A 311 -2.17 -10.41 10.28
C ILE A 311 -2.80 -11.25 11.39
N ASP A 312 -3.47 -12.36 11.06
CA ASP A 312 -4.06 -13.26 12.06
C ASP A 312 -3.01 -13.86 13.03
N MET A 313 -1.74 -13.89 12.59
CA MET A 313 -0.60 -14.28 13.42
C MET A 313 0.03 -13.11 14.20
N GLY A 314 -0.57 -11.92 14.18
CA GLY A 314 -0.12 -10.73 14.88
C GLY A 314 1.05 -9.99 14.21
N LYS A 315 1.36 -10.27 12.93
CA LYS A 315 2.41 -9.56 12.21
C LYS A 315 1.88 -8.25 11.59
N GLU A 316 2.75 -7.24 11.54
CA GLU A 316 2.44 -5.99 10.83
C GLU A 316 2.71 -6.15 9.32
N PRO A 317 1.66 -6.08 8.48
CA PRO A 317 1.73 -6.49 7.08
C PRO A 317 2.10 -5.35 6.12
N MET A 318 2.75 -4.30 6.56
CA MET A 318 2.93 -3.05 5.80
C MET A 318 3.40 -3.25 4.36
N ILE A 319 4.43 -4.07 4.14
CA ILE A 319 4.96 -4.36 2.80
C ILE A 319 3.96 -5.23 2.03
N ASN A 320 3.48 -6.31 2.64
CA ASN A 320 2.63 -7.30 1.95
C ASN A 320 1.24 -6.74 1.63
N SER A 321 0.65 -5.91 2.49
CA SER A 321 -0.61 -5.22 2.19
C SER A 321 -0.45 -4.19 1.05
N ALA A 322 0.67 -3.47 1.01
CA ALA A 322 0.98 -2.55 -0.09
C ALA A 322 1.16 -3.31 -1.42
N ILE A 323 1.87 -4.45 -1.42
CA ILE A 323 2.00 -5.33 -2.60
C ILE A 323 0.64 -5.86 -3.03
N THR A 324 -0.17 -6.37 -2.10
CA THR A 324 -1.52 -6.88 -2.38
C THR A 324 -2.34 -5.85 -3.12
N LYS A 325 -2.52 -4.66 -2.55
CA LYS A 325 -3.31 -3.59 -3.16
C LYS A 325 -2.78 -3.19 -4.54
N MET A 326 -1.48 -2.96 -4.66
CA MET A 326 -0.85 -2.54 -5.90
C MET A 326 -1.05 -3.57 -7.02
N VAL A 327 -0.67 -4.81 -6.74
CA VAL A 327 -0.67 -5.88 -7.76
C VAL A 327 -2.07 -6.26 -8.18
N ILE A 328 -3.00 -6.40 -7.21
CA ILE A 328 -4.35 -6.87 -7.52
C ILE A 328 -5.15 -5.83 -8.30
N SER A 329 -5.08 -4.54 -7.93
CA SER A 329 -5.76 -3.49 -8.70
C SER A 329 -5.26 -3.41 -10.15
N GLU A 330 -3.95 -3.57 -10.35
CA GLU A 330 -3.34 -3.65 -11.68
C GLU A 330 -3.80 -4.88 -12.46
N TYR A 331 -3.92 -6.03 -11.79
CA TYR A 331 -4.44 -7.27 -12.39
C TYR A 331 -5.89 -7.11 -12.85
N VAL A 332 -6.76 -6.51 -12.04
CA VAL A 332 -8.17 -6.25 -12.42
C VAL A 332 -8.25 -5.37 -13.66
N ARG A 333 -7.49 -4.27 -13.71
CA ARG A 333 -7.47 -3.39 -14.89
C ARG A 333 -6.97 -4.12 -16.14
N LYS A 334 -5.88 -4.88 -16.03
CA LYS A 334 -5.32 -5.68 -17.13
C LYS A 334 -6.32 -6.76 -17.57
N ALA A 335 -6.91 -7.47 -16.63
CA ALA A 335 -7.89 -8.52 -16.90
C ALA A 335 -9.14 -7.98 -17.56
N GLY A 336 -9.69 -6.84 -17.09
CA GLY A 336 -10.83 -6.18 -17.71
C GLY A 336 -10.52 -5.74 -19.16
N THR A 337 -9.34 -5.16 -19.40
CA THR A 337 -8.90 -4.80 -20.76
C THR A 337 -8.81 -6.04 -21.68
N LYS A 338 -8.21 -7.13 -21.19
CA LYS A 338 -8.13 -8.40 -21.93
C LYS A 338 -9.53 -8.99 -22.18
N ALA A 339 -10.43 -8.91 -21.19
CA ALA A 339 -11.80 -9.40 -21.31
C ALA A 339 -12.58 -8.65 -22.41
N ILE A 340 -12.49 -7.33 -22.45
CA ILE A 340 -13.07 -6.50 -23.52
C ILE A 340 -12.53 -6.95 -24.88
N GLN A 341 -11.22 -7.16 -24.99
CA GLN A 341 -10.59 -7.59 -26.23
C GLN A 341 -11.09 -8.97 -26.70
N VAL A 342 -11.19 -9.94 -25.78
CA VAL A 342 -11.69 -11.30 -26.08
C VAL A 342 -13.17 -11.28 -26.50
N MET A 343 -13.97 -10.39 -25.90
CA MET A 343 -15.41 -10.25 -26.20
C MET A 343 -15.67 -9.41 -27.47
N GLY A 344 -14.69 -8.61 -27.91
CA GLY A 344 -14.81 -7.74 -29.07
C GLY A 344 -15.88 -6.67 -28.90
N GLY A 345 -16.73 -6.44 -29.90
CA GLY A 345 -17.77 -5.42 -29.84
C GLY A 345 -18.74 -5.55 -28.66
N ASP A 346 -19.07 -6.77 -28.28
CA ASP A 346 -19.92 -7.04 -27.10
C ASP A 346 -19.26 -6.52 -25.80
N GLY A 347 -17.91 -6.68 -25.67
CA GLY A 347 -17.14 -6.19 -24.52
C GLY A 347 -17.09 -4.66 -24.40
N LEU A 348 -17.37 -3.92 -25.48
CA LEU A 348 -17.45 -2.46 -25.45
C LEU A 348 -18.82 -1.94 -24.97
N THR A 349 -19.80 -2.81 -24.85
CA THR A 349 -21.15 -2.44 -24.41
C THR A 349 -21.27 -2.56 -22.90
N LYS A 350 -22.16 -1.76 -22.30
CA LYS A 350 -22.50 -1.89 -20.88
C LYS A 350 -23.37 -3.13 -20.57
N PHE A 351 -23.79 -3.89 -21.60
CA PHE A 351 -24.54 -5.14 -21.43
C PHE A 351 -23.71 -6.25 -20.78
N TYR A 352 -22.40 -6.14 -20.89
CA TYR A 352 -21.47 -7.07 -20.23
C TYR A 352 -20.63 -6.30 -19.20
N PRO A 353 -20.40 -6.87 -18.02
CA PRO A 353 -19.65 -6.20 -16.97
C PRO A 353 -18.15 -5.96 -17.25
N ALA A 354 -17.59 -6.49 -18.34
CA ALA A 354 -16.16 -6.41 -18.64
C ALA A 354 -15.61 -4.98 -18.65
N GLU A 355 -16.33 -4.01 -19.23
CA GLU A 355 -15.95 -2.60 -19.26
C GLU A 355 -15.99 -1.97 -17.86
N ARG A 356 -17.01 -2.30 -17.07
CA ARG A 356 -17.17 -1.85 -15.68
C ARG A 356 -16.01 -2.36 -14.83
N LEU A 357 -15.68 -3.64 -14.91
CA LEU A 357 -14.61 -4.25 -14.14
C LEU A 357 -13.22 -3.69 -14.48
N MET A 358 -13.00 -3.27 -15.74
CA MET A 358 -11.80 -2.53 -16.14
C MET A 358 -11.73 -1.17 -15.43
N ARG A 359 -12.86 -0.42 -15.38
CA ARG A 359 -12.96 0.88 -14.71
C ARG A 359 -12.73 0.75 -13.21
N GLU A 360 -13.29 -0.28 -12.57
CA GLU A 360 -13.06 -0.65 -11.17
C GLU A 360 -11.56 -0.82 -10.86
N GLY A 361 -10.85 -1.59 -11.69
CA GLY A 361 -9.40 -1.76 -11.53
C GLY A 361 -8.64 -0.44 -11.58
N LYS A 362 -9.07 0.52 -12.45
CA LYS A 362 -8.42 1.84 -12.52
C LYS A 362 -8.67 2.68 -11.26
N VAL A 363 -9.86 2.66 -10.71
CA VAL A 363 -10.14 3.30 -9.42
C VAL A 363 -9.28 2.67 -8.33
N GLY A 364 -9.20 1.33 -8.32
CA GLY A 364 -8.36 0.58 -7.39
C GLY A 364 -6.89 0.97 -7.41
N GLU A 365 -6.31 1.36 -8.55
CA GLU A 365 -4.92 1.85 -8.62
C GLU A 365 -4.70 3.18 -7.88
N ILE A 366 -5.77 3.95 -7.61
CA ILE A 366 -5.69 5.30 -7.05
C ILE A 366 -6.10 5.37 -5.59
N VAL A 367 -7.20 4.72 -5.20
CA VAL A 367 -7.73 4.75 -3.83
C VAL A 367 -6.78 4.07 -2.82
N ALA A 368 -6.91 4.34 -1.54
CA ALA A 368 -6.08 3.79 -0.46
C ALA A 368 -4.55 4.01 -0.63
N GLY A 369 -4.20 5.07 -1.34
CA GLY A 369 -2.84 5.40 -1.77
C GLY A 369 -2.53 4.85 -3.16
N THR A 370 -2.06 5.75 -4.05
CA THR A 370 -1.79 5.41 -5.46
C THR A 370 -0.75 4.29 -5.60
N THR A 371 -0.70 3.66 -6.77
CA THR A 371 0.33 2.65 -7.11
C THR A 371 1.74 3.14 -6.81
N GLU A 372 2.04 4.43 -7.05
CA GLU A 372 3.33 5.05 -6.77
C GLU A 372 3.61 5.13 -5.27
N ILE A 373 2.59 5.45 -4.46
CA ILE A 373 2.70 5.44 -2.99
C ILE A 373 2.95 4.02 -2.48
N GLN A 374 2.27 3.00 -3.04
CA GLN A 374 2.55 1.60 -2.66
C GLN A 374 4.01 1.22 -2.99
N LYS A 375 4.50 1.56 -4.19
CA LYS A 375 5.91 1.33 -4.58
C LYS A 375 6.89 2.02 -3.64
N MET A 376 6.60 3.25 -3.24
CA MET A 376 7.42 3.98 -2.27
C MET A 376 7.44 3.28 -0.91
N ILE A 377 6.30 2.80 -0.41
CA ILE A 377 6.20 2.05 0.85
C ILE A 377 7.02 0.76 0.75
N ILE A 378 6.80 -0.02 -0.31
CA ILE A 378 7.51 -1.28 -0.54
C ILE A 378 9.02 -1.05 -0.55
N TYR A 379 9.51 -0.10 -1.33
CA TYR A 379 10.94 0.22 -1.41
C TYR A 379 11.50 0.65 -0.05
N ARG A 380 10.85 1.65 0.58
CA ARG A 380 11.33 2.25 1.84
C ARG A 380 11.45 1.21 2.95
N PHE A 381 10.45 0.37 3.14
CA PHE A 381 10.46 -0.61 4.23
C PHE A 381 11.27 -1.86 3.89
N SER A 382 11.29 -2.30 2.62
CA SER A 382 12.17 -3.38 2.19
C SER A 382 13.64 -3.01 2.29
N SER A 383 14.01 -1.76 2.00
CA SER A 383 15.39 -1.28 2.15
C SER A 383 15.90 -1.24 3.60
N MET A 384 15.01 -1.43 4.58
CA MET A 384 15.38 -1.56 6.00
C MET A 384 15.54 -3.01 6.44
N LEU A 385 15.16 -3.99 5.61
CA LEU A 385 15.26 -5.41 5.95
C LEU A 385 16.73 -5.87 5.85
N PRO A 386 17.26 -6.56 6.88
CA PRO A 386 18.65 -7.00 6.89
C PRO A 386 19.03 -7.88 5.70
N ASP A 387 18.12 -8.75 5.25
CA ASP A 387 18.37 -9.67 4.12
C ASP A 387 18.61 -8.95 2.80
N TYR A 388 17.94 -7.81 2.56
CA TYR A 388 18.12 -7.01 1.34
C TYR A 388 19.30 -6.04 1.42
N ASN A 389 19.76 -5.74 2.65
CA ASN A 389 20.89 -4.87 2.89
C ASN A 389 22.19 -5.64 3.15
N LYS A 390 22.18 -6.95 2.96
CA LYS A 390 23.40 -7.75 3.08
C LYS A 390 24.40 -7.33 2.00
N PRO A 391 25.60 -6.85 2.38
CA PRO A 391 26.57 -6.35 1.41
C PRO A 391 26.94 -7.41 0.39
N ILE A 392 26.91 -7.05 -0.88
CA ILE A 392 27.55 -7.82 -1.93
C ILE A 392 28.95 -7.23 -2.11
N LYS A 393 29.98 -7.96 -1.69
CA LYS A 393 31.37 -7.52 -1.85
C LYS A 393 31.93 -8.03 -3.17
N MET A 394 32.34 -7.12 -4.02
CA MET A 394 33.07 -7.44 -5.24
C MET A 394 34.54 -7.22 -4.98
N ARG A 395 35.41 -8.13 -5.47
CA ARG A 395 36.83 -8.04 -5.34
C ARG A 395 37.50 -8.40 -6.66
N TRP A 396 38.57 -7.71 -6.99
CA TRP A 396 39.36 -8.04 -8.13
C TRP A 396 40.05 -9.40 -7.92
N ASN A 397 39.91 -10.28 -8.89
CA ASN A 397 40.56 -11.60 -8.89
C ASN A 397 41.62 -11.65 -10.04
N GLU A 398 42.86 -11.83 -9.66
CA GLU A 398 43.98 -11.82 -10.59
C GLU A 398 43.97 -13.05 -11.53
N GLU A 399 43.45 -14.19 -11.09
CA GLU A 399 43.41 -15.43 -11.88
C GLU A 399 42.52 -15.30 -13.13
N VAL A 400 41.36 -14.65 -12.97
CA VAL A 400 40.40 -14.40 -14.06
C VAL A 400 40.50 -12.99 -14.62
N ASN A 401 41.38 -12.15 -14.05
CA ASN A 401 41.55 -10.74 -14.38
C ASN A 401 40.22 -9.97 -14.46
N ALA A 402 39.36 -10.15 -13.48
CA ALA A 402 38.01 -9.56 -13.42
C ALA A 402 37.52 -9.39 -11.99
N PRO A 403 36.56 -8.48 -11.74
CA PRO A 403 35.88 -8.40 -10.45
C PRO A 403 34.94 -9.60 -10.28
N ILE A 404 34.97 -10.26 -9.12
CA ILE A 404 34.07 -11.35 -8.76
C ILE A 404 33.39 -11.08 -7.42
N ILE A 405 32.18 -11.64 -7.22
CA ILE A 405 31.52 -11.64 -5.91
C ILE A 405 32.33 -12.57 -4.99
N SER A 406 32.81 -12.03 -3.87
CA SER A 406 33.69 -12.75 -2.94
C SER A 406 33.27 -12.56 -1.49
N ASN A 407 33.13 -13.66 -0.77
CA ASN A 407 32.92 -13.66 0.69
C ASN A 407 34.28 -13.74 1.46
N ARG A 408 35.39 -13.69 0.77
CA ARG A 408 36.71 -13.69 1.42
C ARG A 408 36.91 -12.38 2.19
N GLU A 409 37.70 -12.44 3.26
CA GLU A 409 38.12 -11.23 3.97
C GLU A 409 38.93 -10.30 3.04
N SER A 410 38.88 -9.00 3.33
CA SER A 410 39.65 -8.00 2.60
C SER A 410 41.14 -8.26 2.73
N GLN A 411 41.86 -8.17 1.61
CA GLN A 411 43.34 -8.21 1.59
C GLN A 411 43.98 -7.07 2.41
N PHE A 412 43.21 -6.04 2.72
CA PHE A 412 43.65 -4.90 3.52
C PHE A 412 43.38 -5.07 5.03
N LYS A 413 42.67 -6.14 5.41
CA LYS A 413 42.37 -6.41 6.83
C LYS A 413 43.60 -6.77 7.60
N GLY A 414 43.88 -6.05 8.67
CA GLY A 414 45.08 -6.26 9.50
C GLY A 414 46.26 -5.43 9.11
N LEU A 415 46.19 -4.60 8.04
CA LEU A 415 47.19 -3.59 7.77
C LEU A 415 47.10 -2.44 8.77
N ASP A 416 48.23 -1.71 8.92
CA ASP A 416 48.25 -0.50 9.74
C ASP A 416 47.22 0.49 9.25
N VAL A 417 46.43 1.02 10.22
CA VAL A 417 45.36 1.98 9.94
C VAL A 417 45.95 3.37 9.82
N ASN A 418 46.38 3.72 8.64
CA ASN A 418 46.96 5.00 8.23
C ASN A 418 46.35 5.51 6.92
N GLU A 419 46.68 6.71 6.51
CA GLU A 419 46.18 7.35 5.29
C GLU A 419 46.51 6.54 4.02
N GLU A 420 47.71 6.06 3.89
CA GLU A 420 48.16 5.32 2.69
C GLU A 420 47.33 4.04 2.48
N ASN A 421 47.20 3.22 3.52
CA ASN A 421 46.44 1.99 3.43
C ASN A 421 44.93 2.24 3.27
N MET A 422 44.40 3.30 3.84
CA MET A 422 43.01 3.67 3.64
C MET A 422 42.73 4.19 2.23
N LEU A 423 43.65 4.97 1.67
CA LEU A 423 43.57 5.39 0.28
C LEU A 423 43.63 4.17 -0.69
N LYS A 424 44.50 3.19 -0.40
CA LYS A 424 44.56 1.93 -1.17
C LYS A 424 43.21 1.17 -1.15
N VAL A 425 42.55 1.12 0.00
CA VAL A 425 41.20 0.49 0.09
C VAL A 425 40.22 1.21 -0.82
N ILE A 426 40.12 2.53 -0.73
CA ILE A 426 39.19 3.34 -1.52
C ILE A 426 39.51 3.26 -3.01
N ALA A 427 40.78 3.37 -3.37
CA ALA A 427 41.20 3.28 -4.75
C ALA A 427 41.00 1.89 -5.36
N HIS A 428 41.24 0.84 -4.56
CA HIS A 428 41.00 -0.54 -5.02
C HIS A 428 39.52 -0.84 -5.29
N ASP A 429 38.63 -0.34 -4.46
CA ASP A 429 37.19 -0.44 -4.71
C ASP A 429 36.81 0.28 -6.02
N TYR A 430 37.37 1.44 -6.25
CA TYR A 430 37.23 2.18 -7.50
C TYR A 430 37.69 1.38 -8.72
N LYS A 431 38.80 0.61 -8.63
CA LYS A 431 39.27 -0.29 -9.70
C LYS A 431 38.24 -1.36 -10.05
N VAL A 432 37.54 -1.87 -9.03
CA VAL A 432 36.50 -2.90 -9.20
C VAL A 432 35.25 -2.31 -9.88
N ASN A 433 34.80 -1.12 -9.47
CA ASN A 433 33.66 -0.45 -10.05
C ASN A 433 33.76 1.08 -9.95
N PRO A 434 34.18 1.76 -11.02
CA PRO A 434 34.38 3.21 -11.05
C PRO A 434 33.11 4.03 -10.82
N GLY A 435 31.93 3.44 -11.00
CA GLY A 435 30.64 4.09 -10.78
C GLY A 435 30.06 3.96 -9.38
N LEU A 436 30.70 3.17 -8.50
CA LEU A 436 30.27 3.00 -7.11
C LEU A 436 31.20 3.77 -6.15
N TYR A 437 30.61 4.13 -5.02
CA TYR A 437 31.30 4.87 -3.95
C TYR A 437 31.16 4.10 -2.65
N MET A 438 32.23 4.11 -1.84
CA MET A 438 32.23 3.45 -0.54
C MET A 438 31.52 4.31 0.53
N THR A 439 30.92 3.64 1.51
CA THR A 439 30.53 4.26 2.76
C THR A 439 31.65 4.19 3.79
N VAL A 440 31.53 4.97 4.86
CA VAL A 440 32.45 4.86 6.02
C VAL A 440 32.47 3.44 6.59
N ASP A 441 31.33 2.74 6.53
CA ASP A 441 31.20 1.39 7.07
C ASP A 441 31.88 0.35 6.16
N ASP A 442 31.84 0.50 4.85
CA ASP A 442 32.57 -0.37 3.91
C ASP A 442 34.09 -0.27 4.15
N ILE A 443 34.59 0.96 4.23
CA ILE A 443 36.03 1.21 4.43
C ILE A 443 36.51 0.63 5.76
N ARG A 444 35.78 0.89 6.87
CA ARG A 444 36.16 0.40 8.20
C ARG A 444 36.17 -1.14 8.29
N GLU A 445 35.24 -1.79 7.60
CA GLU A 445 35.17 -3.26 7.53
C GLU A 445 36.33 -3.85 6.77
N ASP A 446 36.69 -3.23 5.64
CA ASP A 446 37.76 -3.72 4.78
C ASP A 446 39.15 -3.56 5.41
N ILE A 447 39.42 -2.51 6.17
CA ILE A 447 40.71 -2.31 6.83
C ILE A 447 40.71 -2.84 8.28
N GLY A 448 39.54 -3.09 8.87
CA GLY A 448 39.44 -3.60 10.27
C GLY A 448 39.64 -2.53 11.34
N THR A 449 38.92 -1.39 11.25
CA THR A 449 39.06 -0.29 12.20
C THR A 449 37.74 0.24 12.75
N SER A 450 37.76 1.24 13.62
CA SER A 450 36.57 1.89 14.16
C SER A 450 36.04 2.97 13.21
N ARG A 451 34.70 3.21 13.26
CA ARG A 451 34.03 4.24 12.46
C ARG A 451 34.60 5.65 12.70
N SER A 452 34.95 5.94 13.95
CA SER A 452 35.54 7.23 14.33
C SER A 452 36.90 7.45 13.71
N LYS A 453 37.78 6.42 13.74
CA LYS A 453 39.12 6.49 13.15
C LYS A 453 39.04 6.57 11.62
N THR A 454 38.13 5.82 10.98
CA THR A 454 37.88 5.91 9.55
C THR A 454 37.45 7.32 9.14
N ARG A 455 36.45 7.90 9.83
CA ARG A 455 35.99 9.27 9.54
C ARG A 455 37.10 10.31 9.68
N LYS A 456 37.97 10.15 10.65
CA LYS A 456 39.12 11.07 10.86
C LYS A 456 40.05 11.03 9.67
N ILE A 457 40.52 9.82 9.29
CA ILE A 457 41.51 9.65 8.21
C ILE A 457 40.90 10.03 6.84
N VAL A 458 39.64 9.71 6.61
CA VAL A 458 38.96 10.11 5.36
C VAL A 458 38.88 11.62 5.20
N LYS A 459 38.69 12.38 6.31
CA LYS A 459 38.75 13.85 6.28
C LYS A 459 40.15 14.37 5.99
N GLU A 460 41.20 13.75 6.58
CA GLU A 460 42.58 14.08 6.32
C GLU A 460 42.95 13.84 4.84
N LEU A 461 42.43 12.76 4.24
CA LEU A 461 42.58 12.48 2.81
C LEU A 461 41.84 13.50 1.93
N GLU A 462 40.64 13.95 2.35
CA GLU A 462 39.89 15.00 1.65
C GLU A 462 40.63 16.33 1.67
N GLU A 463 41.18 16.74 2.81
CA GLU A 463 41.98 17.95 2.96
C GLU A 463 43.22 17.96 2.06
N LYS A 464 43.76 16.77 1.74
CA LYS A 464 44.85 16.56 0.81
C LYS A 464 44.43 16.45 -0.66
N GLY A 465 43.15 16.52 -0.93
CA GLY A 465 42.60 16.36 -2.29
C GLY A 465 42.62 14.92 -2.84
N LEU A 466 42.90 13.91 -1.99
CA LEU A 466 43.07 12.52 -2.42
C LEU A 466 41.77 11.72 -2.50
N VAL A 467 40.71 12.22 -1.86
CA VAL A 467 39.34 11.64 -1.93
C VAL A 467 38.31 12.75 -2.05
N VAL A 468 37.18 12.40 -2.65
CA VAL A 468 35.99 13.25 -2.74
C VAL A 468 34.90 12.69 -1.84
N ILE A 469 34.27 13.55 -1.03
CA ILE A 469 33.25 13.16 -0.07
C ILE A 469 31.91 13.78 -0.40
N HIS A 470 30.92 12.94 -0.61
CA HIS A 470 29.52 13.37 -0.64
C HIS A 470 28.93 13.40 0.76
N ARG A 471 28.31 14.53 1.13
CA ARG A 471 27.72 14.76 2.45
C ARG A 471 26.20 14.89 2.37
N SER A 472 25.53 14.48 3.44
CA SER A 472 24.11 14.80 3.63
C SER A 472 23.90 16.28 3.95
N ARG A 473 22.65 16.74 3.93
CA ARG A 473 22.29 18.13 4.23
C ARG A 473 22.70 18.61 5.62
N ASP A 474 22.86 17.70 6.57
CA ASP A 474 23.34 17.92 7.95
C ASP A 474 24.87 17.78 8.08
N GLY A 475 25.59 17.61 6.98
CA GLY A 475 27.06 17.57 6.92
C GLY A 475 27.69 16.20 7.18
N ASP A 476 26.90 15.15 7.38
CA ASP A 476 27.43 13.79 7.57
C ASP A 476 28.03 13.20 6.29
N ILE A 477 29.16 12.50 6.44
CA ILE A 477 29.80 11.76 5.34
C ILE A 477 28.89 10.60 4.92
N LYS A 478 28.48 10.58 3.65
CA LYS A 478 27.64 9.54 3.08
C LYS A 478 28.38 8.61 2.15
N LEU A 479 29.08 9.18 1.17
CA LEU A 479 29.77 8.44 0.13
C LEU A 479 31.17 9.00 -0.08
N ILE A 480 32.12 8.16 -0.43
CA ILE A 480 33.55 8.47 -0.56
C ILE A 480 34.07 7.79 -1.82
N LYS A 481 34.79 8.52 -2.64
CA LYS A 481 35.56 7.98 -3.79
C LYS A 481 36.99 8.47 -3.75
N ALA A 482 37.91 7.77 -4.40
CA ALA A 482 39.22 8.31 -4.68
C ALA A 482 39.12 9.43 -5.72
N SER A 483 39.83 10.55 -5.50
CA SER A 483 40.03 11.57 -6.53
C SER A 483 41.00 11.09 -7.60
N TYR A 484 41.10 11.82 -8.71
CA TYR A 484 42.14 11.51 -9.73
C TYR A 484 43.56 11.52 -9.15
N GLU A 485 43.88 12.49 -8.30
CA GLU A 485 45.14 12.55 -7.56
C GLU A 485 45.34 11.35 -6.62
N GLY A 486 44.27 10.94 -5.93
CA GLY A 486 44.28 9.76 -5.08
C GLY A 486 44.51 8.47 -5.85
N LEU A 487 43.98 8.33 -7.05
CA LEU A 487 44.23 7.19 -7.93
C LEU A 487 45.67 7.17 -8.41
N GLN A 488 46.25 8.33 -8.75
CA GLN A 488 47.65 8.46 -9.14
C GLN A 488 48.65 8.04 -8.04
N GLN A 489 48.29 8.30 -6.77
CA GLN A 489 49.10 7.86 -5.63
C GLN A 489 48.95 6.38 -5.33
N ALA A 490 47.77 5.79 -5.59
CA ALA A 490 47.43 4.43 -5.22
C ALA A 490 47.84 3.39 -6.29
N PHE A 491 47.92 3.78 -7.55
CA PHE A 491 48.13 2.90 -8.69
C PHE A 491 49.29 3.36 -9.59
N PRO A 492 49.96 2.43 -10.31
CA PRO A 492 50.95 2.78 -11.31
C PRO A 492 50.29 3.50 -12.51
N LYS A 493 51.11 4.25 -13.26
CA LYS A 493 50.68 5.13 -14.35
C LYS A 493 49.85 4.42 -15.43
N GLU A 494 50.18 3.19 -15.76
CA GLU A 494 49.50 2.38 -16.76
C GLU A 494 47.99 2.14 -16.45
N TYR A 495 47.60 2.31 -15.21
CA TYR A 495 46.20 2.14 -14.80
C TYR A 495 45.33 3.33 -15.22
N TYR A 496 45.83 4.57 -15.15
CA TYR A 496 45.05 5.80 -15.34
C TYR A 496 45.48 6.63 -16.56
N GLU A 497 46.53 6.29 -17.29
CA GLU A 497 47.02 7.06 -18.42
C GLU A 497 46.05 7.18 -19.60
N TRP A 498 45.06 6.29 -19.68
CA TRP A 498 44.00 6.27 -20.69
C TRP A 498 42.74 7.00 -20.27
N PHE A 499 42.64 7.53 -19.04
CA PHE A 499 41.52 8.28 -18.59
C PHE A 499 41.42 9.59 -19.38
N PRO A 500 40.19 9.98 -19.84
CA PRO A 500 40.02 11.22 -20.58
C PRO A 500 40.32 12.44 -19.69
N ASP A 501 40.80 13.54 -20.29
CA ASP A 501 41.19 14.76 -19.57
C ASP A 501 40.04 15.33 -18.71
N TRP A 502 38.78 15.25 -19.19
CA TRP A 502 37.61 15.72 -18.46
C TRP A 502 37.39 14.94 -17.16
N TYR A 503 37.94 13.75 -17.04
CA TYR A 503 37.80 12.94 -15.83
C TYR A 503 38.47 13.58 -14.61
N ALA A 504 39.59 14.28 -14.84
CA ALA A 504 40.28 15.04 -13.79
C ALA A 504 39.52 16.29 -13.34
N GLU A 505 38.60 16.81 -14.18
CA GLU A 505 37.80 18.00 -13.91
C GLU A 505 36.48 17.67 -13.20
N ASP A 506 36.03 16.41 -13.25
CA ASP A 506 34.71 15.98 -12.81
C ASP A 506 34.68 15.41 -11.37
N ASP A 507 35.67 15.79 -10.55
CA ASP A 507 35.73 15.44 -9.11
C ASP A 507 34.70 16.19 -8.24
N LYS A 508 33.64 16.77 -8.90
CA LYS A 508 32.57 17.45 -8.20
C LYS A 508 31.31 16.56 -8.20
N PHE A 509 30.76 16.32 -7.00
CA PHE A 509 29.41 15.80 -6.84
C PHE A 509 28.35 16.86 -7.15
#